data_a2dbc920eaea34bc75864da17ab0ef32
#
_entry.id   a2dbc920eaea34bc75864da17ab0ef32
#
_cell.length_a   1.000
_cell.length_b   1.000
_cell.length_c   1.000
_cell.angle_alpha   90.00
_cell.angle_beta   90.00
_cell.angle_gamma   90.00
#
_symmetry.space_group_name_H-M   'P 1'
#
loop_
_entity.id
_entity.type
_entity.pdbx_description
1 polymer ?
#
loop_
_entity_poly.entity_id
_entity_poly.type
_entity_poly.pdbx_seq_one_letter_code
_entity_poly.pdbx_strand_id
1 'polypeptide(L)'
;MNNGEEITGVDDPDTPADPDGNMTDPLDPDTDGDGVSDSDEASDGTDPNDPCDFNPNSQTLPTDEDYDNADCDGDGVTNGDETDDGTDLNDPCDFLVDSQTVPTSLEFENSDCDNDGVDNGDEIADGTNPLDPDTDGDGVTDGDEAADGTDPLDPCSLELDSQTVDPDIEFLEADCDGDGIPNGDELGDDDDDDTPDFLEENNGDPDAQDGLEVFDIMSPNGDGLNDVFVIRGIEQFPNNTVRIYNRWGVLVFDTRGYGQNDNFFRGESTGRATIDQDRLLPVGTYYYVLEYTNNEGRLQQLAGPLYINR
;
A
#
# COMPACT_ATOMS: atom_id res chain seq x y z
N MET A 1 34.16 41.34 2.22
CA MET A 1 34.94 41.77 3.42
C MET A 1 36.40 42.13 3.05
N ASN A 2 37.15 42.82 3.91
CA ASN A 2 38.61 43.01 3.73
C ASN A 2 39.37 42.14 4.74
N ASN A 3 40.66 41.87 4.48
CA ASN A 3 41.48 41.00 5.34
C ASN A 3 41.53 41.44 6.83
N GLY A 4 41.10 42.65 7.18
CA GLY A 4 41.06 43.11 8.56
C GLY A 4 39.75 42.70 9.26
N GLU A 5 38.69 42.66 8.52
CA GLU A 5 37.36 42.19 8.97
C GLU A 5 37.36 40.68 9.09
N GLU A 6 37.87 39.96 8.08
CA GLU A 6 37.99 38.49 8.06
C GLU A 6 38.81 37.95 9.24
N ILE A 7 39.86 38.67 9.70
CA ILE A 7 40.70 38.21 10.84
C ILE A 7 40.11 38.61 12.19
N THR A 8 39.37 39.70 12.28
CA THR A 8 38.97 40.30 13.58
C THR A 8 37.50 40.23 13.88
N GLY A 9 36.68 39.99 12.86
CA GLY A 9 35.19 40.04 12.98
C GLY A 9 34.71 41.42 13.41
N VAL A 10 35.44 42.50 13.11
CA VAL A 10 35.11 43.88 13.49
C VAL A 10 34.83 44.69 12.24
N ASP A 11 33.62 45.15 12.12
CA ASP A 11 33.09 45.93 11.02
C ASP A 11 33.90 47.21 10.74
N ASP A 12 34.37 47.43 9.53
CA ASP A 12 35.05 48.63 9.07
C ASP A 12 34.00 49.59 8.44
N PRO A 13 33.82 50.79 8.95
CA PRO A 13 32.78 51.70 8.47
C PRO A 13 32.98 52.17 7.01
N ASP A 14 34.07 51.83 6.35
CA ASP A 14 34.37 52.19 4.96
C ASP A 14 34.14 51.02 3.96
N THR A 15 33.71 49.82 4.46
CA THR A 15 33.38 48.63 3.68
C THR A 15 31.89 48.23 3.87
N PRO A 16 31.31 47.35 3.03
CA PRO A 16 29.99 46.76 3.32
C PRO A 16 29.97 46.10 4.68
N ALA A 17 28.89 46.29 5.41
CA ALA A 17 28.74 45.77 6.76
C ALA A 17 28.87 44.22 6.76
N ASP A 18 29.68 43.72 7.69
CA ASP A 18 29.63 42.36 8.15
C ASP A 18 28.52 42.31 9.25
N PRO A 19 27.36 41.75 8.98
CA PRO A 19 26.23 41.84 9.89
C PRO A 19 26.43 41.17 11.24
N ASP A 20 27.29 40.12 11.31
CA ASP A 20 27.46 39.29 12.52
C ASP A 20 28.89 39.33 13.10
N GLY A 21 29.86 39.97 12.41
CA GLY A 21 31.23 40.08 12.90
C GLY A 21 32.00 38.77 12.93
N ASN A 22 31.67 37.88 12.04
CA ASN A 22 32.25 36.55 11.96
C ASN A 22 33.69 36.58 11.36
N MET A 23 34.57 35.73 11.85
CA MET A 23 35.90 35.58 11.27
C MET A 23 35.84 34.56 10.14
N THR A 24 36.13 35.02 8.92
CA THR A 24 36.27 34.16 7.73
C THR A 24 37.74 33.89 7.42
N ASP A 25 38.05 32.96 6.47
CA ASP A 25 39.42 32.67 6.07
C ASP A 25 39.87 33.69 4.98
N PRO A 26 40.86 34.58 5.30
CA PRO A 26 41.34 35.57 4.33
C PRO A 26 41.95 35.00 3.06
N LEU A 27 42.19 33.71 2.98
CA LEU A 27 42.75 33.03 1.82
C LEU A 27 41.69 32.24 1.02
N ASP A 28 40.51 32.12 1.57
CA ASP A 28 39.38 31.52 0.92
C ASP A 28 38.32 32.58 0.64
N PRO A 29 37.85 32.75 -0.58
CA PRO A 29 36.80 33.73 -0.91
C PRO A 29 35.39 33.28 -0.57
N ASP A 30 35.20 32.04 -0.15
CA ASP A 30 33.95 31.35 0.15
C ASP A 30 34.25 30.40 1.30
N THR A 31 34.08 30.89 2.55
CA THR A 31 34.66 30.25 3.74
C THR A 31 33.92 28.97 4.14
N ASP A 32 32.60 28.89 3.88
CA ASP A 32 31.79 27.75 4.22
C ASP A 32 31.43 26.85 3.01
N GLY A 33 31.84 27.31 1.80
CA GLY A 33 31.79 26.50 0.60
C GLY A 33 30.42 26.37 -0.05
N ASP A 34 29.45 27.22 0.29
CA ASP A 34 28.08 27.17 -0.23
C ASP A 34 27.92 27.71 -1.67
N GLY A 35 29.01 28.26 -2.22
CA GLY A 35 29.07 28.82 -3.59
C GLY A 35 28.72 30.31 -3.67
N VAL A 36 28.49 30.97 -2.54
CA VAL A 36 28.42 32.42 -2.40
C VAL A 36 29.72 32.93 -1.80
N SER A 37 30.22 34.08 -2.24
CA SER A 37 31.43 34.59 -1.64
C SER A 37 31.15 35.33 -0.34
N ASP A 38 32.10 35.31 0.65
CA ASP A 38 31.97 36.03 1.92
C ASP A 38 31.57 37.51 1.71
N SER A 39 32.03 38.11 0.61
CA SER A 39 31.69 39.52 0.29
C SER A 39 30.26 39.70 -0.25
N ASP A 40 29.72 38.71 -0.94
CA ASP A 40 28.37 38.75 -1.42
C ASP A 40 27.40 38.44 -0.28
N GLU A 41 27.75 37.53 0.63
CA GLU A 41 26.99 37.21 1.84
C GLU A 41 26.93 38.41 2.78
N ALA A 42 28.02 39.06 3.05
CA ALA A 42 28.05 40.34 3.80
C ALA A 42 27.13 41.40 3.17
N SER A 43 26.92 41.38 1.85
CA SER A 43 26.04 42.29 1.13
C SER A 43 24.57 41.85 1.16
N ASP A 44 24.35 40.55 1.20
CA ASP A 44 23.04 39.92 1.27
C ASP A 44 22.51 39.83 2.71
N GLY A 45 23.39 39.83 3.69
CA GLY A 45 23.09 39.76 5.12
C GLY A 45 22.94 38.35 5.63
N THR A 46 23.67 37.43 5.01
CA THR A 46 23.82 36.01 5.39
C THR A 46 25.13 35.79 6.13
N ASP A 47 25.29 34.62 6.79
CA ASP A 47 26.47 34.27 7.60
C ASP A 47 27.52 33.49 6.78
N PRO A 48 28.66 34.08 6.46
CA PRO A 48 29.70 33.45 5.62
C PRO A 48 30.45 32.27 6.31
N ASN A 49 29.95 31.75 7.40
CA ASN A 49 30.45 30.54 8.06
C ASN A 49 29.35 29.48 8.25
N ASP A 50 28.15 29.75 7.75
CA ASP A 50 27.02 28.83 7.83
C ASP A 50 26.58 28.42 6.42
N PRO A 51 26.98 27.23 5.94
CA PRO A 51 26.69 26.80 4.58
C PRO A 51 25.20 26.65 4.29
N CYS A 52 24.33 26.87 5.28
CA CYS A 52 22.87 26.81 5.14
C CYS A 52 22.21 28.19 5.16
N ASP A 53 22.95 29.28 5.41
CA ASP A 53 22.43 30.66 5.44
C ASP A 53 22.91 31.47 4.24
N PHE A 54 22.43 31.19 3.06
CA PHE A 54 22.86 31.86 1.81
C PHE A 54 21.68 32.34 0.94
N ASN A 55 22.00 33.24 0.01
CA ASN A 55 21.07 33.67 -1.04
C ASN A 55 21.32 32.87 -2.33
N PRO A 56 20.40 31.98 -2.75
CA PRO A 56 20.60 31.15 -3.96
C PRO A 56 20.86 31.95 -5.25
N ASN A 57 20.42 33.24 -5.29
CA ASN A 57 20.66 34.09 -6.45
C ASN A 57 22.09 34.65 -6.52
N SER A 58 22.82 34.60 -5.42
CA SER A 58 24.21 35.05 -5.30
C SER A 58 25.23 33.91 -5.46
N GLN A 59 24.77 32.68 -5.57
CA GLN A 59 25.58 31.48 -5.77
C GLN A 59 26.25 31.52 -7.15
N THR A 60 27.53 31.82 -7.19
CA THR A 60 28.31 32.04 -8.43
C THR A 60 29.63 31.23 -8.45
N LEU A 61 30.01 30.65 -7.32
CA LEU A 61 31.14 29.76 -7.14
C LEU A 61 30.70 28.29 -7.12
N PRO A 62 31.58 27.32 -7.34
CA PRO A 62 31.22 25.92 -7.12
C PRO A 62 31.17 25.65 -5.61
N THR A 63 30.19 24.84 -5.17
CA THR A 63 30.13 24.31 -3.81
C THR A 63 31.29 23.39 -3.49
N ASP A 64 31.58 23.19 -2.23
CA ASP A 64 32.67 22.34 -1.78
C ASP A 64 32.18 21.15 -0.91
N GLU A 65 33.14 20.38 -0.36
CA GLU A 65 32.87 19.20 0.42
C GLU A 65 32.21 19.52 1.79
N ASP A 66 32.40 20.71 2.33
CA ASP A 66 31.81 21.12 3.61
C ASP A 66 30.33 21.43 3.41
N TYR A 67 29.96 22.13 2.33
CA TYR A 67 28.57 22.33 1.93
C TYR A 67 27.87 21.02 1.52
N ASP A 68 28.55 20.20 0.70
CA ASP A 68 27.98 18.94 0.22
C ASP A 68 27.65 17.96 1.36
N ASN A 69 28.40 18.03 2.49
CA ASN A 69 28.16 17.21 3.67
C ASN A 69 27.26 17.85 4.73
N ALA A 70 26.88 19.13 4.55
CA ALA A 70 25.87 19.75 5.41
C ALA A 70 24.49 19.14 5.16
N ASP A 71 23.60 19.28 6.13
CA ASP A 71 22.19 18.91 6.08
C ASP A 71 21.41 20.13 6.58
N CYS A 72 20.90 20.92 5.64
CA CYS A 72 20.42 22.28 5.94
C CYS A 72 19.02 22.31 6.53
N ASP A 73 18.17 21.39 6.20
CA ASP A 73 16.79 21.30 6.74
C ASP A 73 16.66 20.25 7.85
N GLY A 74 17.69 19.39 7.97
CA GLY A 74 17.80 18.46 9.08
C GLY A 74 16.99 17.20 8.94
N ASP A 75 16.64 16.82 7.72
CA ASP A 75 15.87 15.62 7.41
C ASP A 75 16.70 14.32 7.40
N GLY A 76 18.02 14.44 7.49
CA GLY A 76 18.97 13.32 7.51
C GLY A 76 19.56 12.98 6.15
N VAL A 77 19.28 13.77 5.12
CA VAL A 77 19.93 13.72 3.81
C VAL A 77 20.92 14.89 3.69
N THR A 78 22.06 14.70 3.07
CA THR A 78 23.03 15.78 2.89
C THR A 78 22.71 16.62 1.66
N ASN A 79 23.10 17.91 1.66
CA ASN A 79 22.89 18.80 0.51
C ASN A 79 23.41 18.21 -0.81
N GLY A 80 24.52 17.47 -0.73
CA GLY A 80 25.12 16.79 -1.88
C GLY A 80 24.23 15.67 -2.41
N ASP A 81 23.72 14.84 -1.52
CA ASP A 81 22.81 13.73 -1.88
C ASP A 81 21.49 14.29 -2.41
N GLU A 82 20.90 15.33 -1.80
CA GLU A 82 19.68 15.99 -2.28
C GLU A 82 19.85 16.61 -3.67
N THR A 83 21.01 17.24 -3.92
CA THR A 83 21.34 17.76 -5.26
C THR A 83 21.39 16.64 -6.31
N ASP A 84 21.90 15.47 -5.96
CA ASP A 84 21.97 14.30 -6.84
C ASP A 84 20.60 13.64 -7.01
N ASP A 85 19.75 13.63 -5.97
CA ASP A 85 18.40 13.08 -5.95
C ASP A 85 17.38 14.04 -6.60
N GLY A 86 17.67 15.35 -6.56
CA GLY A 86 16.85 16.41 -7.13
C GLY A 86 15.72 16.87 -6.20
N THR A 87 15.92 16.73 -4.90
CA THR A 87 15.06 17.19 -3.81
C THR A 87 15.39 18.63 -3.38
N ASP A 88 14.60 19.25 -2.50
CA ASP A 88 14.75 20.64 -2.06
C ASP A 88 15.48 20.72 -0.72
N LEU A 89 16.74 21.15 -0.74
CA LEU A 89 17.67 21.35 0.40
C LEU A 89 17.13 22.14 1.60
N ASN A 90 15.93 22.72 1.49
CA ASN A 90 15.34 23.56 2.53
C ASN A 90 13.91 23.10 2.89
N ASP A 91 13.44 22.00 2.30
CA ASP A 91 12.13 21.41 2.63
C ASP A 91 12.33 20.04 3.26
N PRO A 92 12.28 19.94 4.59
CA PRO A 92 12.54 18.69 5.31
C PRO A 92 11.51 17.58 5.03
N CYS A 93 10.53 17.85 4.17
CA CYS A 93 9.55 16.88 3.72
C CYS A 93 9.68 16.54 2.22
N ASP A 94 10.77 16.96 1.55
CA ASP A 94 11.06 16.63 0.16
C ASP A 94 12.40 15.86 0.05
N PHE A 95 12.44 14.63 0.48
CA PHE A 95 13.64 13.79 0.48
C PHE A 95 13.36 12.35 0.01
N LEU A 96 14.41 11.58 -0.27
CA LEU A 96 14.31 10.15 -0.47
C LEU A 96 14.70 9.41 0.81
N VAL A 97 13.80 8.60 1.36
CA VAL A 97 14.03 7.83 2.60
C VAL A 97 15.31 6.98 2.54
N ASP A 98 15.62 6.41 1.38
CA ASP A 98 16.83 5.61 1.15
C ASP A 98 18.15 6.44 1.19
N SER A 99 18.05 7.77 1.05
CA SER A 99 19.20 8.69 1.05
C SER A 99 19.51 9.26 2.43
N GLN A 100 18.71 8.98 3.46
CA GLN A 100 19.02 9.39 4.84
C GLN A 100 20.29 8.68 5.35
N THR A 101 21.37 9.43 5.50
CA THR A 101 22.70 8.90 5.89
C THR A 101 23.28 9.59 7.12
N VAL A 102 22.72 10.72 7.53
CA VAL A 102 23.15 11.50 8.69
C VAL A 102 22.03 11.57 9.73
N PRO A 103 22.32 11.96 11.01
CA PRO A 103 21.29 12.06 12.04
C PRO A 103 20.32 13.21 11.73
N THR A 104 19.04 12.94 11.87
CA THR A 104 17.96 13.93 11.77
C THR A 104 17.99 14.99 12.86
N SER A 105 17.43 16.15 12.57
CA SER A 105 17.27 17.24 13.55
C SER A 105 16.05 17.00 14.45
N LEU A 106 16.07 17.61 15.65
CA LEU A 106 14.89 17.57 16.54
C LEU A 106 13.69 18.33 15.96
N GLU A 107 13.89 19.23 15.02
CA GLU A 107 12.82 19.97 14.35
C GLU A 107 12.10 19.05 13.36
N PHE A 108 12.86 18.31 12.57
CA PHE A 108 12.35 17.28 11.68
C PHE A 108 11.67 16.13 12.45
N GLU A 109 12.30 15.62 13.52
CA GLU A 109 11.73 14.54 14.33
C GLU A 109 10.38 14.87 14.98
N ASN A 110 10.07 16.16 15.23
CA ASN A 110 8.80 16.61 15.81
C ASN A 110 7.84 17.20 14.74
N SER A 111 8.17 17.10 13.47
CA SER A 111 7.25 17.39 12.37
C SER A 111 6.51 16.12 11.94
N ASP A 112 5.47 16.29 11.15
CA ASP A 112 4.59 15.26 10.61
C ASP A 112 4.44 15.60 9.12
N CYS A 113 5.23 14.94 8.27
CA CYS A 113 5.37 15.31 6.86
C CYS A 113 4.19 14.87 6.00
N ASP A 114 3.60 13.72 6.27
CA ASP A 114 2.47 13.20 5.52
C ASP A 114 1.09 13.51 6.14
N ASN A 115 1.11 14.04 7.38
CA ASN A 115 -0.06 14.50 8.13
C ASN A 115 -1.03 13.36 8.55
N ASP A 116 -0.50 12.22 8.86
CA ASP A 116 -1.27 11.08 9.36
C ASP A 116 -1.49 11.12 10.89
N GLY A 117 -0.72 11.97 11.60
CA GLY A 117 -0.81 12.21 13.04
C GLY A 117 0.29 11.54 13.86
N VAL A 118 1.27 10.89 13.23
CA VAL A 118 2.51 10.42 13.83
C VAL A 118 3.64 11.41 13.53
N ASP A 119 4.51 11.67 14.49
CA ASP A 119 5.68 12.53 14.25
C ASP A 119 6.77 11.73 13.52
N ASN A 120 7.48 12.34 12.54
CA ASN A 120 8.52 11.67 11.73
C ASN A 120 9.55 10.88 12.56
N GLY A 121 9.89 11.38 13.77
CA GLY A 121 10.83 10.70 14.66
C GLY A 121 10.28 9.41 15.25
N ASP A 122 8.99 9.35 15.52
CA ASP A 122 8.30 8.14 16.01
C ASP A 122 8.17 7.15 14.84
N GLU A 123 7.89 7.60 13.62
CA GLU A 123 7.82 6.77 12.42
C GLU A 123 9.17 6.12 12.10
N ILE A 124 10.26 6.89 12.09
CA ILE A 124 11.61 6.34 11.91
C ILE A 124 11.93 5.29 12.97
N ALA A 125 11.49 5.49 14.22
CA ALA A 125 11.72 4.54 15.31
C ALA A 125 10.90 3.25 15.17
N ASP A 126 9.69 3.35 14.64
CA ASP A 126 8.76 2.23 14.43
C ASP A 126 8.99 1.55 13.06
N GLY A 127 9.63 2.26 12.11
CA GLY A 127 10.02 1.75 10.80
C GLY A 127 9.00 2.02 9.72
N THR A 128 8.05 2.93 9.97
CA THR A 128 7.12 3.44 8.98
C THR A 128 7.76 4.54 8.12
N ASN A 129 7.06 5.06 7.13
CA ASN A 129 7.59 5.99 6.16
C ASN A 129 7.07 7.41 6.40
N PRO A 130 7.89 8.37 6.87
CA PRO A 130 7.47 9.74 7.17
C PRO A 130 6.88 10.55 6.01
N LEU A 131 6.82 9.99 4.82
CA LEU A 131 6.28 10.63 3.61
C LEU A 131 5.05 9.90 3.05
N ASP A 132 4.63 8.81 3.69
CA ASP A 132 3.52 7.98 3.24
C ASP A 132 2.59 7.68 4.42
N PRO A 133 1.39 8.26 4.44
CA PRO A 133 0.49 8.16 5.59
C PRO A 133 -0.09 6.77 5.84
N ASP A 134 0.18 5.80 4.95
CA ASP A 134 -0.30 4.42 5.00
C ASP A 134 0.84 3.51 4.49
N THR A 135 1.78 3.20 5.39
CA THR A 135 3.06 2.56 5.03
C THR A 135 2.91 1.18 4.39
N ASP A 136 1.93 0.38 4.80
CA ASP A 136 1.71 -0.97 4.27
C ASP A 136 0.61 -1.04 3.20
N GLY A 137 -0.11 0.06 2.98
CA GLY A 137 -1.02 0.25 1.87
C GLY A 137 -2.38 -0.42 2.03
N ASP A 138 -2.80 -0.76 3.25
CA ASP A 138 -4.06 -1.46 3.51
C ASP A 138 -5.30 -0.55 3.57
N GLY A 139 -5.08 0.77 3.54
CA GLY A 139 -6.12 1.80 3.53
C GLY A 139 -6.40 2.40 4.91
N VAL A 140 -5.69 1.98 5.95
CA VAL A 140 -5.67 2.61 7.27
C VAL A 140 -4.36 3.40 7.40
N THR A 141 -4.39 4.58 7.98
CA THR A 141 -3.16 5.36 8.16
C THR A 141 -2.39 4.86 9.37
N ASP A 142 -1.05 4.99 9.35
CA ASP A 142 -0.18 4.56 10.46
C ASP A 142 -0.63 5.19 11.79
N GLY A 143 -1.14 6.44 11.76
CA GLY A 143 -1.69 7.13 12.91
C GLY A 143 -2.99 6.54 13.44
N ASP A 144 -3.89 6.14 12.57
CA ASP A 144 -5.13 5.45 12.97
C ASP A 144 -4.80 4.05 13.50
N GLU A 145 -3.86 3.32 12.90
CA GLU A 145 -3.41 2.03 13.38
C GLU A 145 -2.75 2.08 14.75
N ALA A 146 -1.90 3.09 14.98
CA ALA A 146 -1.33 3.33 16.30
C ALA A 146 -2.41 3.57 17.37
N ALA A 147 -3.55 4.18 16.99
CA ALA A 147 -4.69 4.40 17.89
C ALA A 147 -5.52 3.13 18.12
N ASP A 148 -5.69 2.30 17.10
CA ASP A 148 -6.46 1.06 17.13
C ASP A 148 -5.66 -0.12 17.72
N GLY A 149 -4.34 -0.04 17.63
CA GLY A 149 -3.39 -1.04 18.14
C GLY A 149 -3.12 -2.16 17.14
N THR A 150 -3.31 -1.87 15.86
CA THR A 150 -2.90 -2.69 14.73
C THR A 150 -1.43 -2.45 14.36
N ASP A 151 -0.87 -3.12 13.37
CA ASP A 151 0.55 -3.06 13.01
C ASP A 151 0.72 -2.36 11.66
N PRO A 152 1.23 -1.11 11.61
CA PRO A 152 1.32 -0.30 10.38
C PRO A 152 2.36 -0.82 9.36
N LEU A 153 2.91 -2.01 9.59
CA LEU A 153 3.82 -2.70 8.67
C LEU A 153 3.27 -4.07 8.22
N ASP A 154 2.07 -4.44 8.68
CA ASP A 154 1.41 -5.70 8.32
C ASP A 154 0.04 -5.41 7.70
N PRO A 155 -0.08 -5.40 6.37
CA PRO A 155 -1.31 -5.05 5.66
C PRO A 155 -2.48 -5.99 5.93
N CYS A 156 -2.27 -7.02 6.74
CA CYS A 156 -3.32 -7.93 7.19
C CYS A 156 -3.73 -7.68 8.66
N SER A 157 -3.29 -6.57 9.25
CA SER A 157 -3.53 -6.22 10.66
C SER A 157 -4.29 -4.91 10.79
N LEU A 158 -5.51 -4.81 10.30
CA LEU A 158 -6.27 -3.55 10.25
C LEU A 158 -7.64 -3.65 10.91
N GLU A 159 -8.24 -2.47 11.16
CA GLU A 159 -9.66 -2.32 11.53
C GLU A 159 -10.41 -1.71 10.34
N LEU A 160 -11.35 -2.42 9.72
CA LEU A 160 -12.08 -1.95 8.52
C LEU A 160 -12.76 -0.58 8.71
N ASP A 161 -13.30 -0.32 9.90
CA ASP A 161 -13.97 0.95 10.20
C ASP A 161 -13.01 2.16 10.17
N SER A 162 -11.70 1.91 10.23
CA SER A 162 -10.62 2.91 10.21
C SER A 162 -10.02 3.14 8.82
N GLN A 163 -10.44 2.41 7.79
CA GLN A 163 -9.99 2.66 6.42
C GLN A 163 -10.47 4.04 5.95
N THR A 164 -9.55 4.96 5.75
CA THR A 164 -9.81 6.35 5.36
C THR A 164 -9.17 6.75 4.04
N VAL A 165 -8.23 5.95 3.54
CA VAL A 165 -7.55 6.11 2.26
C VAL A 165 -7.88 4.93 1.33
N ASP A 166 -7.64 5.07 0.03
CA ASP A 166 -7.86 3.98 -0.93
C ASP A 166 -6.70 2.98 -0.79
N PRO A 167 -6.95 1.69 -0.53
CA PRO A 167 -5.89 0.68 -0.43
C PRO A 167 -5.05 0.56 -1.70
N ASP A 168 -3.79 0.22 -1.53
CA ASP A 168 -2.86 0.03 -2.62
C ASP A 168 -3.12 -1.25 -3.42
N ILE A 169 -2.63 -1.27 -4.67
CA ILE A 169 -2.79 -2.44 -5.55
C ILE A 169 -2.08 -3.68 -5.01
N GLU A 170 -0.99 -3.49 -4.24
CA GLU A 170 -0.25 -4.58 -3.62
C GLU A 170 -1.07 -5.26 -2.53
N PHE A 171 -1.77 -4.49 -1.70
CA PHE A 171 -2.75 -5.01 -0.75
C PHE A 171 -3.93 -5.70 -1.43
N LEU A 172 -4.50 -5.06 -2.47
CA LEU A 172 -5.64 -5.63 -3.20
C LEU A 172 -5.32 -6.94 -3.93
N GLU A 173 -4.05 -7.15 -4.32
CA GLU A 173 -3.58 -8.40 -4.96
C GLU A 173 -3.04 -9.42 -3.94
N ALA A 174 -2.87 -9.04 -2.67
CA ALA A 174 -2.48 -9.93 -1.58
C ALA A 174 -3.64 -10.87 -1.21
N ASP A 175 -3.35 -11.87 -0.40
CA ASP A 175 -4.26 -12.92 0.08
C ASP A 175 -3.92 -13.15 1.55
N CYS A 176 -4.59 -12.39 2.43
CA CYS A 176 -4.23 -12.32 3.85
C CYS A 176 -4.57 -13.60 4.62
N ASP A 177 -5.64 -14.26 4.27
CA ASP A 177 -6.07 -15.49 4.95
C ASP A 177 -5.52 -16.78 4.28
N GLY A 178 -4.99 -16.66 3.04
CA GLY A 178 -4.36 -17.77 2.31
C GLY A 178 -5.36 -18.71 1.65
N ASP A 179 -6.59 -18.28 1.41
CA ASP A 179 -7.62 -19.12 0.79
C ASP A 179 -7.52 -19.15 -0.74
N GLY A 180 -6.79 -18.20 -1.33
CA GLY A 180 -6.48 -18.09 -2.75
C GLY A 180 -7.40 -17.12 -3.50
N ILE A 181 -8.15 -16.29 -2.79
CA ILE A 181 -8.85 -15.12 -3.32
C ILE A 181 -8.03 -13.87 -2.91
N PRO A 182 -7.85 -12.89 -3.80
CA PRO A 182 -7.19 -11.65 -3.42
C PRO A 182 -8.06 -10.78 -2.52
N ASN A 183 -7.45 -10.05 -1.57
CA ASN A 183 -8.14 -9.14 -0.66
C ASN A 183 -9.11 -8.18 -1.39
N GLY A 184 -8.73 -7.71 -2.59
CA GLY A 184 -9.55 -6.80 -3.39
C GLY A 184 -10.86 -7.39 -3.93
N ASP A 185 -10.98 -8.71 -3.98
CA ASP A 185 -12.20 -9.43 -4.37
C ASP A 185 -13.07 -9.76 -3.13
N GLU A 186 -12.57 -9.48 -1.91
CA GLU A 186 -13.14 -9.84 -0.62
C GLU A 186 -13.30 -8.64 0.34
N LEU A 187 -13.42 -7.44 -0.21
CA LEU A 187 -13.67 -6.23 0.59
C LEU A 187 -15.11 -6.23 1.11
N GLY A 188 -15.29 -6.66 2.35
CA GLY A 188 -16.60 -6.74 2.98
C GLY A 188 -16.57 -7.46 4.34
N ASP A 189 -17.75 -7.71 4.85
CA ASP A 189 -18.06 -8.54 6.02
C ASP A 189 -19.44 -9.14 5.71
N ASP A 190 -19.43 -10.26 4.97
CA ASP A 190 -20.64 -10.84 4.39
C ASP A 190 -21.54 -11.52 5.44
N ASP A 191 -20.99 -11.87 6.62
CA ASP A 191 -21.75 -12.49 7.70
C ASP A 191 -22.07 -11.56 8.89
N ASP A 192 -21.63 -10.29 8.81
CA ASP A 192 -21.85 -9.23 9.81
C ASP A 192 -21.29 -9.62 11.20
N ASP A 193 -20.14 -10.32 11.29
CA ASP A 193 -19.54 -10.74 12.56
C ASP A 193 -18.44 -9.80 13.06
N ASP A 194 -18.18 -8.71 12.36
CA ASP A 194 -17.15 -7.68 12.59
C ASP A 194 -15.72 -8.15 12.21
N THR A 195 -15.57 -9.27 11.46
CA THR A 195 -14.29 -9.70 10.87
C THR A 195 -14.36 -9.50 9.37
N PRO A 196 -13.38 -8.85 8.72
CA PRO A 196 -13.37 -8.72 7.27
C PRO A 196 -13.22 -10.07 6.55
N ASP A 197 -13.90 -10.22 5.41
CA ASP A 197 -13.86 -11.46 4.62
C ASP A 197 -12.42 -11.86 4.23
N PHE A 198 -11.55 -10.89 3.91
CA PHE A 198 -10.15 -11.13 3.53
C PHE A 198 -9.25 -11.62 4.69
N LEU A 199 -9.74 -11.66 5.92
CA LEU A 199 -9.06 -12.24 7.09
C LEU A 199 -9.66 -13.59 7.49
N GLU A 200 -10.64 -14.09 6.76
CA GLU A 200 -11.36 -15.32 7.08
C GLU A 200 -11.21 -16.38 5.98
N GLU A 201 -10.60 -17.54 6.28
CA GLU A 201 -10.40 -18.66 5.32
C GLU A 201 -11.64 -19.07 4.50
N ASN A 202 -12.82 -18.50 4.75
CA ASN A 202 -14.10 -18.88 4.12
C ASN A 202 -15.02 -17.68 3.89
N ASN A 203 -14.49 -16.45 3.84
CA ASN A 203 -15.24 -15.19 3.63
C ASN A 203 -16.42 -15.02 4.59
N GLY A 204 -16.33 -15.53 5.81
CA GLY A 204 -17.44 -15.50 6.77
C GLY A 204 -18.79 -16.00 6.23
N ASP A 205 -18.85 -16.58 5.01
CA ASP A 205 -20.08 -17.00 4.35
C ASP A 205 -20.84 -17.99 5.25
N PRO A 206 -21.99 -17.60 5.82
CA PRO A 206 -22.78 -18.50 6.65
C PRO A 206 -23.25 -19.73 5.87
N ASP A 207 -23.17 -19.71 4.53
CA ASP A 207 -23.41 -20.83 3.65
C ASP A 207 -22.12 -21.65 3.37
N ALA A 208 -20.90 -21.14 3.68
CA ALA A 208 -19.63 -21.87 3.62
C ALA A 208 -19.47 -22.87 4.77
N GLN A 209 -20.44 -23.72 4.95
CA GLN A 209 -20.35 -24.82 5.92
C GLN A 209 -19.27 -25.81 5.47
N ASP A 210 -18.32 -26.06 6.37
CA ASP A 210 -17.28 -27.08 6.19
C ASP A 210 -16.16 -26.70 5.15
N GLY A 211 -15.90 -25.41 4.85
CA GLY A 211 -14.87 -24.98 3.90
C GLY A 211 -15.25 -25.24 2.43
N LEU A 212 -16.54 -25.14 2.12
CA LEU A 212 -17.05 -25.19 0.75
C LEU A 212 -17.45 -23.79 0.28
N GLU A 213 -16.83 -23.33 -0.78
CA GLU A 213 -17.18 -22.08 -1.45
C GLU A 213 -17.88 -22.38 -2.77
N VAL A 214 -19.00 -21.73 -3.05
CA VAL A 214 -19.80 -21.93 -4.26
C VAL A 214 -19.79 -20.68 -5.13
N PHE A 215 -19.16 -20.77 -6.31
CA PHE A 215 -19.16 -19.68 -7.28
C PHE A 215 -20.46 -19.68 -8.07
N ASP A 216 -21.26 -18.67 -7.91
CA ASP A 216 -22.62 -18.55 -8.48
C ASP A 216 -22.65 -18.09 -9.95
N ILE A 217 -21.50 -17.84 -10.58
CA ILE A 217 -21.34 -17.43 -11.98
C ILE A 217 -20.45 -18.41 -12.74
N MET A 218 -20.85 -18.79 -13.95
CA MET A 218 -20.03 -19.56 -14.89
C MET A 218 -20.14 -19.03 -16.31
N SER A 219 -19.07 -19.20 -17.08
CA SER A 219 -18.99 -18.73 -18.47
C SER A 219 -18.42 -19.84 -19.40
N PRO A 220 -19.23 -20.85 -19.75
CA PRO A 220 -18.78 -22.02 -20.50
C PRO A 220 -18.57 -21.68 -21.99
N ASN A 221 -17.51 -20.92 -22.31
CA ASN A 221 -17.13 -20.42 -23.63
C ASN A 221 -15.88 -21.11 -24.19
N GLY A 222 -15.18 -21.91 -23.37
CA GLY A 222 -13.99 -22.66 -23.77
C GLY A 222 -12.69 -21.85 -23.74
N ASP A 223 -12.64 -20.73 -23.01
CA ASP A 223 -11.44 -19.90 -22.87
C ASP A 223 -10.54 -20.34 -21.70
N GLY A 224 -11.01 -21.26 -20.89
CA GLY A 224 -10.31 -21.81 -19.71
C GLY A 224 -10.62 -21.09 -18.41
N LEU A 225 -11.46 -20.03 -18.43
CA LEU A 225 -11.87 -19.28 -17.26
C LEU A 225 -13.37 -19.51 -17.00
N ASN A 226 -13.72 -19.95 -15.78
CA ASN A 226 -15.12 -20.17 -15.34
C ASN A 226 -15.94 -21.05 -16.30
N ASP A 227 -15.29 -21.97 -17.02
CA ASP A 227 -15.94 -22.89 -17.98
C ASP A 227 -16.76 -23.98 -17.28
N VAL A 228 -16.59 -24.15 -15.99
CA VAL A 228 -17.32 -25.12 -15.17
C VAL A 228 -18.00 -24.43 -13.99
N PHE A 229 -19.01 -25.03 -13.43
CA PHE A 229 -19.56 -24.61 -12.14
C PHE A 229 -18.56 -25.02 -11.04
N VAL A 230 -17.95 -24.05 -10.41
CA VAL A 230 -16.92 -24.26 -9.38
C VAL A 230 -17.59 -24.37 -8.01
N ILE A 231 -17.23 -25.38 -7.27
CA ILE A 231 -17.47 -25.50 -5.82
C ILE A 231 -16.13 -25.85 -5.23
N ARG A 232 -15.40 -24.85 -4.70
CA ARG A 232 -14.08 -25.04 -4.11
C ARG A 232 -14.21 -25.92 -2.86
N GLY A 233 -13.23 -26.72 -2.56
CA GLY A 233 -13.25 -27.62 -1.39
C GLY A 233 -14.10 -28.89 -1.54
N ILE A 234 -14.95 -29.01 -2.58
CA ILE A 234 -15.88 -30.15 -2.76
C ILE A 234 -15.19 -31.52 -2.89
N GLU A 235 -13.94 -31.52 -3.34
CA GLU A 235 -13.09 -32.70 -3.45
C GLU A 235 -12.76 -33.35 -2.12
N GLN A 236 -12.88 -32.63 -1.01
CA GLN A 236 -12.73 -33.14 0.36
C GLN A 236 -13.96 -33.97 0.77
N PHE A 237 -15.10 -33.77 0.11
CA PHE A 237 -16.37 -34.44 0.37
C PHE A 237 -16.79 -35.35 -0.79
N PRO A 238 -16.14 -36.51 -0.99
CA PRO A 238 -16.41 -37.37 -2.14
C PRO A 238 -17.84 -37.96 -2.15
N ASN A 239 -18.53 -37.96 -0.99
CA ASN A 239 -19.93 -38.37 -0.87
C ASN A 239 -20.85 -37.17 -1.04
N ASN A 240 -20.83 -36.56 -2.20
CA ASN A 240 -21.68 -35.42 -2.55
C ASN A 240 -22.61 -35.74 -3.72
N THR A 241 -23.62 -34.89 -3.89
CA THR A 241 -24.55 -34.91 -5.04
C THR A 241 -24.89 -33.47 -5.41
N VAL A 242 -24.64 -33.10 -6.66
CA VAL A 242 -25.02 -31.78 -7.20
C VAL A 242 -26.17 -31.95 -8.19
N ARG A 243 -27.22 -31.17 -7.99
CA ARG A 243 -28.36 -31.06 -8.91
C ARG A 243 -28.54 -29.61 -9.33
N ILE A 244 -28.77 -29.38 -10.62
CA ILE A 244 -29.02 -28.04 -11.15
C ILE A 244 -30.37 -28.02 -11.83
N TYR A 245 -31.15 -26.96 -11.56
CA TYR A 245 -32.49 -26.75 -12.02
C TYR A 245 -32.57 -25.46 -12.83
N ASN A 246 -33.42 -25.43 -13.82
CA ASN A 246 -33.75 -24.17 -14.49
C ASN A 246 -34.73 -23.35 -13.65
N ARG A 247 -35.03 -22.11 -14.07
CA ARG A 247 -35.96 -21.20 -13.38
C ARG A 247 -37.39 -21.69 -13.22
N TRP A 248 -37.75 -22.79 -13.86
CA TRP A 248 -39.07 -23.45 -13.74
C TRP A 248 -39.02 -24.70 -12.84
N GLY A 249 -37.90 -24.94 -12.18
CA GLY A 249 -37.71 -26.10 -11.30
C GLY A 249 -37.48 -27.41 -12.06
N VAL A 250 -37.15 -27.35 -13.35
CA VAL A 250 -36.87 -28.57 -14.14
C VAL A 250 -35.42 -28.93 -13.99
N LEU A 251 -35.13 -30.15 -13.57
CA LEU A 251 -33.76 -30.68 -13.41
C LEU A 251 -33.07 -30.73 -14.78
N VAL A 252 -31.91 -30.06 -14.87
CA VAL A 252 -31.09 -29.99 -16.08
C VAL A 252 -29.75 -30.75 -15.94
N PHE A 253 -29.26 -30.91 -14.69
CA PHE A 253 -28.05 -31.67 -14.38
C PHE A 253 -28.22 -32.39 -13.04
N ASP A 254 -27.67 -33.61 -12.92
CA ASP A 254 -27.64 -34.42 -11.71
C ASP A 254 -26.40 -35.32 -11.74
N THR A 255 -25.55 -35.20 -10.70
CA THR A 255 -24.38 -36.07 -10.58
C THR A 255 -24.03 -36.37 -9.13
N ARG A 256 -23.23 -37.41 -8.91
CA ARG A 256 -22.62 -37.76 -7.63
C ARG A 256 -21.10 -37.70 -7.76
N GLY A 257 -20.42 -37.36 -6.64
CA GLY A 257 -18.98 -37.20 -6.64
C GLY A 257 -18.56 -36.02 -7.51
N TYR A 258 -19.26 -34.91 -7.41
CA TYR A 258 -18.87 -33.65 -8.06
C TYR A 258 -17.47 -33.24 -7.62
N GLY A 259 -16.67 -32.65 -8.50
CA GLY A 259 -15.27 -32.34 -8.23
C GLY A 259 -14.30 -33.52 -8.36
N GLN A 260 -14.81 -34.75 -8.48
CA GLN A 260 -13.97 -35.95 -8.59
C GLN A 260 -13.81 -36.39 -10.06
N ASN A 261 -12.56 -36.75 -10.49
CA ASN A 261 -12.30 -37.31 -11.80
C ASN A 261 -12.85 -36.48 -12.98
N ASP A 262 -12.72 -35.14 -12.93
CA ASP A 262 -13.22 -34.22 -13.94
C ASP A 262 -14.77 -34.18 -14.08
N ASN A 263 -15.47 -34.50 -13.01
CA ASN A 263 -16.93 -34.56 -12.96
C ASN A 263 -17.50 -33.18 -12.56
N PHE A 264 -17.54 -32.26 -13.52
CA PHE A 264 -18.04 -30.91 -13.35
C PHE A 264 -19.21 -30.61 -14.30
N PHE A 265 -20.07 -29.69 -13.87
CA PHE A 265 -21.09 -29.12 -14.76
C PHE A 265 -20.45 -28.09 -15.70
N ARG A 266 -20.67 -28.25 -17.01
CA ARG A 266 -20.09 -27.41 -18.08
C ARG A 266 -21.15 -26.62 -18.86
N GLY A 267 -22.29 -26.36 -18.24
CA GLY A 267 -23.41 -25.67 -18.88
C GLY A 267 -24.16 -26.52 -19.90
N GLU A 268 -24.06 -27.85 -19.81
CA GLU A 268 -24.75 -28.79 -20.69
C GLU A 268 -25.86 -29.55 -19.93
N SER A 269 -26.98 -29.77 -20.57
CA SER A 269 -28.06 -30.53 -19.93
C SER A 269 -27.85 -32.04 -20.05
N THR A 270 -27.87 -32.73 -18.91
CA THR A 270 -27.95 -34.21 -18.83
C THR A 270 -29.36 -34.70 -18.51
N GLY A 271 -30.30 -33.76 -18.25
CA GLY A 271 -31.68 -34.05 -17.86
C GLY A 271 -32.60 -34.35 -19.03
N ARG A 272 -33.79 -34.93 -18.73
CA ARG A 272 -34.83 -35.32 -19.69
C ARG A 272 -35.58 -34.16 -20.35
N ALA A 273 -35.24 -32.91 -20.01
CA ALA A 273 -36.00 -31.71 -20.41
C ALA A 273 -35.55 -31.05 -21.73
N THR A 274 -34.55 -31.60 -22.41
CA THR A 274 -34.08 -31.11 -23.71
C THR A 274 -34.32 -32.12 -24.82
N ILE A 275 -34.79 -31.64 -25.97
CA ILE A 275 -35.06 -32.47 -27.14
C ILE A 275 -33.76 -32.97 -27.79
N ASP A 276 -32.63 -32.31 -27.50
CA ASP A 276 -31.27 -32.68 -27.88
C ASP A 276 -30.38 -32.76 -26.65
N GLN A 277 -29.87 -33.93 -26.31
CA GLN A 277 -29.11 -34.23 -25.08
C GLN A 277 -27.70 -33.58 -25.00
N ASP A 278 -27.23 -32.94 -26.02
CA ASP A 278 -25.87 -32.40 -26.11
C ASP A 278 -25.84 -30.88 -26.38
N ARG A 279 -26.85 -30.14 -25.96
CA ARG A 279 -26.89 -28.68 -26.15
C ARG A 279 -26.55 -27.91 -24.88
N LEU A 280 -25.62 -26.96 -25.06
CA LEU A 280 -25.33 -25.93 -24.04
C LEU A 280 -26.63 -25.22 -23.63
N LEU A 281 -26.84 -25.09 -22.32
CA LEU A 281 -27.98 -24.41 -21.74
C LEU A 281 -27.97 -22.92 -22.08
N PRO A 282 -29.13 -22.26 -22.24
CA PRO A 282 -29.20 -20.83 -22.49
C PRO A 282 -28.57 -19.99 -21.36
N VAL A 283 -28.08 -18.80 -21.69
CA VAL A 283 -27.71 -17.77 -20.73
C VAL A 283 -28.90 -17.45 -19.83
N GLY A 284 -28.65 -17.35 -18.52
CA GLY A 284 -29.66 -17.02 -17.53
C GLY A 284 -29.44 -17.68 -16.18
N THR A 285 -30.38 -17.42 -15.27
CA THR A 285 -30.32 -17.92 -13.90
C THR A 285 -30.85 -19.36 -13.83
N TYR A 286 -30.08 -20.19 -13.17
CA TYR A 286 -30.36 -21.56 -12.74
C TYR A 286 -30.31 -21.61 -11.22
N TYR A 287 -30.60 -22.78 -10.63
CA TYR A 287 -30.50 -22.99 -9.19
C TYR A 287 -29.79 -24.31 -8.94
N TYR A 288 -28.80 -24.31 -8.06
CA TYR A 288 -28.12 -25.53 -7.66
C TYR A 288 -28.68 -26.05 -6.32
N VAL A 289 -28.53 -27.33 -6.09
CA VAL A 289 -28.69 -27.98 -4.80
C VAL A 289 -27.50 -28.96 -4.65
N LEU A 290 -26.66 -28.68 -3.68
CA LEU A 290 -25.56 -29.54 -3.25
C LEU A 290 -25.98 -30.29 -1.97
N GLU A 291 -25.87 -31.62 -1.99
CA GLU A 291 -25.96 -32.46 -0.78
C GLU A 291 -24.61 -33.14 -0.57
N TYR A 292 -24.05 -33.06 0.64
CA TYR A 292 -22.78 -33.69 0.97
C TYR A 292 -22.78 -34.21 2.41
N THR A 293 -21.82 -35.10 2.72
CA THR A 293 -21.64 -35.58 4.09
C THR A 293 -20.36 -34.93 4.64
N ASN A 294 -20.50 -34.13 5.69
CA ASN A 294 -19.39 -33.41 6.28
C ASN A 294 -18.43 -34.27 7.10
N ASN A 295 -17.36 -33.70 7.62
CA ASN A 295 -16.32 -34.38 8.39
C ASN A 295 -16.86 -35.00 9.71
N GLU A 296 -18.01 -34.53 10.19
CA GLU A 296 -18.71 -35.07 11.36
C GLU A 296 -19.67 -36.21 11.00
N GLY A 297 -19.78 -36.57 9.71
CA GLY A 297 -20.68 -37.60 9.21
C GLY A 297 -22.13 -37.19 9.11
N ARG A 298 -22.43 -35.87 9.16
CA ARG A 298 -23.76 -35.33 9.00
C ARG A 298 -24.04 -35.02 7.52
N LEU A 299 -25.26 -35.24 7.10
CA LEU A 299 -25.73 -34.81 5.78
C LEU A 299 -26.02 -33.29 5.84
N GLN A 300 -25.39 -32.55 4.97
CA GLN A 300 -25.56 -31.12 4.77
C GLN A 300 -26.18 -30.84 3.40
N GLN A 301 -26.86 -29.70 3.26
CA GLN A 301 -27.45 -29.28 2.00
C GLN A 301 -27.27 -27.77 1.82
N LEU A 302 -26.62 -27.37 0.71
CA LEU A 302 -26.53 -26.01 0.23
C LEU A 302 -27.39 -25.85 -1.02
N ALA A 303 -27.98 -24.68 -1.22
CA ALA A 303 -28.75 -24.35 -2.42
C ALA A 303 -28.72 -22.85 -2.70
N GLY A 304 -28.48 -22.48 -3.94
CA GLY A 304 -28.41 -21.08 -4.34
C GLY A 304 -28.67 -20.87 -5.83
N PRO A 305 -28.58 -19.60 -6.29
CA PRO A 305 -28.62 -19.28 -7.70
C PRO A 305 -27.32 -19.70 -8.40
N LEU A 306 -27.35 -19.90 -9.70
CA LEU A 306 -26.21 -20.09 -10.59
C LEU A 306 -26.50 -19.34 -11.88
N TYR A 307 -25.69 -18.35 -12.23
CA TYR A 307 -25.85 -17.61 -13.46
C TYR A 307 -24.91 -18.15 -14.55
N ILE A 308 -25.49 -18.54 -15.68
CA ILE A 308 -24.71 -18.93 -16.87
C ILE A 308 -24.62 -17.72 -17.79
N ASN A 309 -23.38 -17.27 -18.05
CA ASN A 309 -23.02 -16.25 -19.04
C ASN A 309 -22.25 -16.88 -20.23
N ARG A 310 -21.98 -16.10 -21.32
CA ARG A 310 -21.16 -16.54 -22.46
C ARG A 310 -20.58 -15.34 -23.20
#